data_c11d3ad238e1975746dc3fac1133d807
#
_entry.id   c11d3ad238e1975746dc3fac1133d807
#
_cell.length_a   1.000
_cell.length_b   1.000
_cell.length_c   1.000
_cell.angle_alpha   90.00
_cell.angle_beta   90.00
_cell.angle_gamma   90.00
#
_symmetry.space_group_name_H-M   'P 1'
#
loop_
_entity.id
_entity.type
_entity.pdbx_description
1 polymer ?
#
loop_
_entity_poly.entity_id
_entity_poly.type
_entity_poly.pdbx_seq_one_letter_code
_entity_poly.pdbx_strand_id
1 'polypeptide(L)'
;MSNYRILLWLSGSTYRVSGEQSVLFASVIAGLTVIILALSRRLTLISIGRTFAQARGLHTGRTALLMLILVALLCALVTATVGPLAFTGLIAPHMAALCGAQKVKSQLIFAGLAGAVLMIWADWLGQPLIWPSQIAAGTLVSVLGGSYFLGLMLVSRFRKQS
;
A
#
# COMPACT_ATOMS: atom_id res chain seq x y z
N MET A 1 -2.87 25.04 20.55
CA MET A 1 -2.68 23.57 20.75
C MET A 1 -3.26 22.68 19.64
N SER A 2 -4.07 23.20 18.72
CA SER A 2 -4.70 22.40 17.65
C SER A 2 -3.76 22.08 16.46
N ASN A 3 -2.86 23.00 16.09
CA ASN A 3 -2.00 22.83 14.92
C ASN A 3 -0.98 21.68 15.03
N TYR A 4 -0.46 21.42 16.23
CA TYR A 4 0.47 20.32 16.47
C TYR A 4 -0.17 18.94 16.27
N ARG A 5 -1.44 18.79 16.65
CA ARG A 5 -2.21 17.54 16.43
C ARG A 5 -2.47 17.26 14.95
N ILE A 6 -2.73 18.30 14.16
CA ILE A 6 -2.95 18.19 12.72
C ILE A 6 -1.64 17.80 12.02
N LEU A 7 -0.52 18.40 12.40
CA LEU A 7 0.80 18.05 11.84
C LEU A 7 1.18 16.60 12.14
N LEU A 8 0.95 16.13 13.37
CA LEU A 8 1.19 14.73 13.73
C LEU A 8 0.30 13.75 12.95
N TRP A 9 -0.95 14.13 12.65
CA TRP A 9 -1.83 13.30 11.85
C TRP A 9 -1.39 13.22 10.38
N LEU A 10 -0.97 14.36 9.81
CA LEU A 10 -0.48 14.44 8.43
C LEU A 10 0.86 13.73 8.24
N SER A 11 1.66 13.57 9.28
CA SER A 11 2.95 12.87 9.20
C SER A 11 2.85 11.35 9.21
N GLY A 12 1.67 10.77 9.49
CA GLY A 12 1.45 9.33 9.49
C GLY A 12 2.13 8.61 10.67
N SER A 13 1.56 8.74 11.88
CA SER A 13 2.11 8.10 13.08
C SER A 13 1.23 6.96 13.58
N THR A 14 1.84 5.84 13.93
CA THR A 14 1.21 4.65 14.50
C THR A 14 0.86 4.79 15.99
N TYR A 15 1.35 5.83 16.66
CA TYR A 15 1.27 6.03 18.13
C TYR A 15 -0.11 6.34 18.71
N ARG A 16 -1.13 6.48 17.87
CA ARG A 16 -2.45 7.02 18.30
C ARG A 16 -3.54 5.96 18.49
N VAL A 17 -3.27 4.71 18.19
CA VAL A 17 -4.29 3.67 18.16
C VAL A 17 -4.33 2.97 19.53
N SER A 18 -5.46 3.09 20.26
CA SER A 18 -5.67 2.32 21.48
C SER A 18 -5.81 0.82 21.16
N GLY A 19 -5.37 -0.05 22.08
CA GLY A 19 -5.30 -1.50 21.86
C GLY A 19 -6.60 -2.15 21.36
N GLU A 20 -7.76 -1.78 21.91
CA GLU A 20 -9.05 -2.30 21.48
C GLU A 20 -9.46 -1.83 20.08
N GLN A 21 -9.20 -0.57 19.76
CA GLN A 21 -9.48 -0.02 18.43
C GLN A 21 -8.58 -0.65 17.37
N SER A 22 -7.31 -0.95 17.70
CA SER A 22 -6.39 -1.59 16.76
C SER A 22 -6.85 -2.99 16.36
N VAL A 23 -7.41 -3.76 17.28
CA VAL A 23 -7.92 -5.12 16.95
C VAL A 23 -9.14 -5.04 16.02
N LEU A 24 -10.05 -4.12 16.27
CA LEU A 24 -11.21 -3.88 15.40
C LEU A 24 -10.77 -3.46 13.98
N PHE A 25 -9.89 -2.47 13.87
CA PHE A 25 -9.37 -2.02 12.57
C PHE A 25 -8.61 -3.13 11.85
N ALA A 26 -7.75 -3.87 12.56
CA ALA A 26 -7.01 -4.99 11.98
C ALA A 26 -7.95 -6.08 11.45
N SER A 27 -9.02 -6.41 12.17
CA SER A 27 -10.00 -7.40 11.72
C SER A 27 -10.76 -6.97 10.47
N VAL A 28 -11.17 -5.69 10.40
CA VAL A 28 -11.84 -5.14 9.20
C VAL A 28 -10.89 -5.11 8.00
N ILE A 29 -9.65 -4.66 8.19
CA ILE A 29 -8.63 -4.63 7.12
C ILE A 29 -8.33 -6.05 6.65
N ALA A 30 -8.17 -7.01 7.56
CA ALA A 30 -7.96 -8.41 7.23
C ALA A 30 -9.14 -9.00 6.45
N GLY A 31 -10.38 -8.73 6.86
CA GLY A 31 -11.58 -9.14 6.15
C GLY A 31 -11.65 -8.58 4.72
N LEU A 32 -11.40 -7.28 4.55
CA LEU A 32 -11.36 -6.65 3.22
C LEU A 32 -10.24 -7.24 2.34
N THR A 33 -9.07 -7.48 2.93
CA THR A 33 -7.94 -8.09 2.21
C THR A 33 -8.29 -9.51 1.74
N VAL A 34 -8.93 -10.31 2.58
CA VAL A 34 -9.40 -11.66 2.21
C VAL A 34 -10.42 -11.58 1.06
N ILE A 35 -11.35 -10.64 1.10
CA ILE A 35 -12.32 -10.43 0.01
C ILE A 35 -11.60 -10.07 -1.29
N ILE A 36 -10.63 -9.14 -1.27
CA ILE A 36 -9.85 -8.75 -2.44
C ILE A 36 -9.07 -9.96 -2.98
N LEU A 37 -8.45 -10.76 -2.11
CA LEU A 37 -7.75 -11.98 -2.50
C LEU A 37 -8.68 -13.03 -3.10
N ALA A 38 -9.88 -13.20 -2.57
CA ALA A 38 -10.89 -14.10 -3.13
C ALA A 38 -11.33 -13.64 -4.54
N LEU A 39 -11.42 -12.32 -4.76
CA LEU A 39 -11.77 -11.75 -6.06
C LEU A 39 -10.57 -11.67 -7.02
N SER A 40 -9.36 -12.00 -6.61
CA SER A 40 -8.14 -11.96 -7.44
C SER A 40 -8.23 -12.79 -8.73
N ARG A 41 -9.03 -13.86 -8.73
CA ARG A 41 -9.33 -14.66 -9.95
C ARG A 41 -10.05 -13.81 -11.02
N ARG A 42 -10.99 -12.95 -10.62
CA ARG A 42 -11.69 -12.04 -11.54
C ARG A 42 -10.74 -10.97 -12.09
N LEU A 43 -9.84 -10.46 -11.25
CA LEU A 43 -8.79 -9.53 -11.68
C LEU A 43 -7.84 -10.17 -12.70
N THR A 44 -7.45 -11.43 -12.49
CA THR A 44 -6.61 -12.17 -13.43
C THR A 44 -7.29 -12.33 -14.80
N LEU A 45 -8.60 -12.59 -14.84
CA LEU A 45 -9.33 -12.65 -16.11
C LEU A 45 -9.37 -11.31 -16.82
N ILE A 46 -9.53 -10.21 -16.10
CA ILE A 46 -9.52 -8.85 -16.66
C ILE A 46 -8.12 -8.47 -17.16
N SER A 47 -7.06 -8.89 -16.47
CA SER A 47 -5.67 -8.58 -16.85
C SER A 47 -5.23 -9.28 -18.16
N ILE A 48 -5.84 -10.42 -18.50
CA ILE A 48 -5.60 -11.11 -19.78
C ILE A 48 -6.27 -10.36 -20.94
N GLY A 49 -7.42 -9.72 -20.70
CA GLY A 49 -8.12 -8.91 -21.69
C GLY A 49 -9.61 -8.78 -21.38
N ARG A 50 -10.15 -7.57 -21.59
CA ARG A 50 -11.57 -7.28 -21.33
C ARG A 50 -12.51 -8.15 -22.18
N THR A 51 -12.19 -8.30 -23.45
CA THR A 51 -12.97 -9.12 -24.40
C THR A 51 -13.03 -10.58 -23.98
N PHE A 52 -11.87 -11.13 -23.54
CA PHE A 52 -11.79 -12.49 -23.05
C PHE A 52 -12.57 -12.70 -21.74
N ALA A 53 -12.52 -11.74 -20.83
CA ALA A 53 -13.27 -11.78 -19.59
C ALA A 53 -14.79 -11.71 -19.83
N GLN A 54 -15.24 -10.90 -20.79
CA GLN A 54 -16.65 -10.78 -21.19
C GLN A 54 -17.15 -12.06 -21.87
N ALA A 55 -16.36 -12.68 -22.73
CA ALA A 55 -16.72 -13.96 -23.36
C ALA A 55 -16.93 -15.08 -22.33
N ARG A 56 -16.31 -14.98 -21.15
CA ARG A 56 -16.52 -15.88 -20.01
C ARG A 56 -17.67 -15.47 -19.08
N GLY A 57 -18.53 -14.52 -19.51
CA GLY A 57 -19.68 -14.05 -18.75
C GLY A 57 -19.35 -13.08 -17.62
N LEU A 58 -18.12 -12.55 -17.54
CA LEU A 58 -17.73 -11.61 -16.51
C LEU A 58 -18.19 -10.18 -16.88
N HIS A 59 -19.01 -9.57 -16.04
CA HIS A 59 -19.38 -8.16 -16.18
C HIS A 59 -18.19 -7.28 -15.74
N THR A 60 -17.28 -7.00 -16.67
CA THR A 60 -16.02 -6.29 -16.39
C THR A 60 -16.22 -4.94 -15.73
N GLY A 61 -17.25 -4.17 -16.12
CA GLY A 61 -17.57 -2.88 -15.53
C GLY A 61 -18.01 -2.99 -14.06
N ARG A 62 -18.90 -3.91 -13.73
CA ARG A 62 -19.34 -4.14 -12.34
C ARG A 62 -18.20 -4.64 -11.47
N THR A 63 -17.36 -5.53 -12.00
CA THR A 63 -16.19 -6.04 -11.27
C THR A 63 -15.17 -4.94 -11.02
N ALA A 64 -14.89 -4.09 -12.01
CA ALA A 64 -13.99 -2.95 -11.85
C ALA A 64 -14.51 -1.95 -10.81
N LEU A 65 -15.79 -1.61 -10.85
CA LEU A 65 -16.42 -0.72 -9.87
C LEU A 65 -16.35 -1.28 -8.45
N LEU A 66 -16.67 -2.57 -8.28
CA LEU A 66 -16.58 -3.24 -6.98
C LEU A 66 -15.16 -3.24 -6.43
N MET A 67 -14.17 -3.51 -7.27
CA MET A 67 -12.76 -3.44 -6.87
C MET A 67 -12.35 -2.03 -6.48
N LEU A 68 -12.77 -1.02 -7.22
CA LEU A 68 -12.48 0.38 -6.93
C LEU A 68 -13.06 0.78 -5.57
N ILE A 69 -14.30 0.38 -5.27
CA ILE A 69 -14.95 0.65 -3.98
C ILE A 69 -14.18 -0.05 -2.84
N LEU A 70 -13.82 -1.33 -3.00
CA LEU A 70 -13.09 -2.08 -1.98
C LEU A 70 -11.71 -1.47 -1.69
N VAL A 71 -10.97 -1.09 -2.74
CA VAL A 71 -9.65 -0.45 -2.60
C VAL A 71 -9.80 0.92 -1.96
N ALA A 72 -10.76 1.75 -2.39
CA ALA A 72 -11.02 3.06 -1.82
C ALA A 72 -11.38 2.96 -0.32
N LEU A 73 -12.22 2.01 0.05
CA LEU A 73 -12.59 1.75 1.44
C LEU A 73 -11.38 1.34 2.29
N LEU A 74 -10.54 0.45 1.75
CA LEU A 74 -9.33 -0.01 2.43
C LEU A 74 -8.33 1.14 2.61
N CYS A 75 -8.10 1.95 1.57
CA CYS A 75 -7.26 3.15 1.65
C CYS A 75 -7.80 4.17 2.65
N ALA A 76 -9.11 4.41 2.65
CA ALA A 76 -9.74 5.34 3.59
C ALA A 76 -9.58 4.88 5.04
N LEU A 77 -9.79 3.59 5.34
CA LEU A 77 -9.60 3.02 6.66
C LEU A 77 -8.14 3.14 7.13
N VAL A 78 -7.19 2.78 6.29
CA VAL A 78 -5.75 2.87 6.63
C VAL A 78 -5.35 4.33 6.85
N THR A 79 -5.77 5.24 5.97
CA THR A 79 -5.46 6.66 6.09
C THR A 79 -6.11 7.29 7.33
N ALA A 80 -7.32 6.88 7.69
CA ALA A 80 -8.00 7.36 8.91
C ALA A 80 -7.30 6.91 10.20
N THR A 81 -6.65 5.74 10.20
CA THR A 81 -5.98 5.18 11.39
C THR A 81 -4.53 5.60 11.53
N VAL A 82 -3.75 5.45 10.46
CA VAL A 82 -2.29 5.64 10.46
C VAL A 82 -1.89 6.99 9.87
N GLY A 83 -2.78 7.60 9.09
CA GLY A 83 -2.49 8.80 8.30
C GLY A 83 -2.06 8.47 6.86
N PRO A 84 -1.80 9.49 6.05
CA PRO A 84 -1.41 9.31 4.65
C PRO A 84 -0.01 8.69 4.56
N LEU A 85 0.08 7.51 3.93
CA LEU A 85 1.32 6.80 3.66
C LEU A 85 1.72 7.02 2.19
N ALA A 86 2.56 8.01 1.94
CA ALA A 86 3.04 8.29 0.60
C ALA A 86 4.05 7.22 0.14
N PHE A 87 4.07 6.94 -1.16
CA PHE A 87 5.01 6.02 -1.84
C PHE A 87 4.94 4.54 -1.50
N THR A 88 4.40 4.12 -0.34
CA THR A 88 4.28 2.70 0.03
C THR A 88 3.52 1.90 -1.04
N GLY A 89 2.42 2.48 -1.56
CA GLY A 89 1.63 1.87 -2.63
C GLY A 89 2.32 1.76 -3.99
N LEU A 90 3.43 2.45 -4.20
CA LEU A 90 4.24 2.35 -5.42
C LEU A 90 5.42 1.37 -5.24
N ILE A 91 6.09 1.41 -4.09
CA ILE A 91 7.27 0.58 -3.82
C ILE A 91 6.87 -0.89 -3.63
N ALA A 92 5.84 -1.15 -2.84
CA ALA A 92 5.45 -2.51 -2.48
C ALA A 92 5.10 -3.40 -3.70
N PRO A 93 4.26 -2.97 -4.67
CA PRO A 93 4.01 -3.77 -5.87
C PRO A 93 5.23 -3.87 -6.79
N HIS A 94 6.10 -2.85 -6.81
CA HIS A 94 7.34 -2.92 -7.58
C HIS A 94 8.31 -3.96 -7.01
N MET A 95 8.49 -4.00 -5.69
CA MET A 95 9.27 -5.03 -5.01
C MET A 95 8.68 -6.43 -5.25
N ALA A 96 7.35 -6.57 -5.19
CA ALA A 96 6.69 -7.83 -5.49
C ALA A 96 6.96 -8.32 -6.93
N ALA A 97 6.98 -7.40 -7.89
CA ALA A 97 7.33 -7.72 -9.29
C ALA A 97 8.79 -8.15 -9.44
N LEU A 98 9.73 -7.50 -8.74
CA LEU A 98 11.14 -7.89 -8.71
C LEU A 98 11.35 -9.27 -8.08
N CYS A 99 10.52 -9.67 -7.11
CA CYS A 99 10.50 -11.01 -6.53
C CYS A 99 9.88 -12.07 -7.45
N GLY A 100 9.53 -11.73 -8.69
CA GLY A 100 9.00 -12.67 -9.67
C GLY A 100 7.49 -12.97 -9.51
N ALA A 101 6.75 -12.14 -8.80
CA ALA A 101 5.30 -12.29 -8.63
C ALA A 101 4.56 -11.88 -9.91
N GLN A 102 4.38 -12.80 -10.85
CA GLN A 102 3.72 -12.54 -12.14
C GLN A 102 2.19 -12.71 -12.09
N LYS A 103 1.67 -13.52 -11.17
CA LYS A 103 0.23 -13.73 -11.00
C LYS A 103 -0.36 -12.66 -10.11
N VAL A 104 -1.54 -12.12 -10.45
CA VAL A 104 -2.23 -11.07 -9.68
C VAL A 104 -2.34 -11.43 -8.20
N LYS A 105 -2.73 -12.67 -7.87
CA LYS A 105 -2.81 -13.15 -6.48
C LYS A 105 -1.47 -13.13 -5.77
N SER A 106 -0.41 -13.63 -6.41
CA SER A 106 0.95 -13.63 -5.88
C SER A 106 1.43 -12.20 -5.67
N GLN A 107 1.23 -11.33 -6.65
CA GLN A 107 1.61 -9.92 -6.57
C GLN A 107 0.91 -9.18 -5.40
N LEU A 108 -0.38 -9.45 -5.16
CA LEU A 108 -1.11 -8.87 -4.02
C LEU A 108 -0.51 -9.32 -2.67
N ILE A 109 -0.20 -10.62 -2.53
CA ILE A 109 0.37 -11.17 -1.30
C ILE A 109 1.77 -10.62 -1.06
N PHE A 110 2.65 -10.69 -2.07
CA PHE A 110 4.02 -10.20 -1.93
C PHE A 110 4.08 -8.68 -1.74
N ALA A 111 3.21 -7.90 -2.40
CA ALA A 111 3.12 -6.47 -2.18
C ALA A 111 2.64 -6.15 -0.75
N GLY A 112 1.65 -6.88 -0.23
CA GLY A 112 1.21 -6.74 1.15
C GLY A 112 2.32 -7.03 2.16
N LEU A 113 3.06 -8.12 1.97
CA LEU A 113 4.20 -8.48 2.83
C LEU A 113 5.34 -7.46 2.72
N ALA A 114 5.69 -7.04 1.51
CA ALA A 114 6.73 -6.03 1.30
C ALA A 114 6.35 -4.69 1.96
N GLY A 115 5.10 -4.25 1.81
CA GLY A 115 4.60 -3.06 2.48
C GLY A 115 4.64 -3.17 4.00
N ALA A 116 4.25 -4.31 4.58
CA ALA A 116 4.32 -4.56 6.02
C ALA A 116 5.76 -4.52 6.53
N VAL A 117 6.69 -5.18 5.85
CA VAL A 117 8.12 -5.16 6.20
C VAL A 117 8.68 -3.74 6.12
N LEU A 118 8.39 -2.99 5.06
CA LEU A 118 8.81 -1.60 4.93
C LEU A 118 8.31 -0.72 6.08
N MET A 119 7.04 -0.90 6.50
CA MET A 119 6.48 -0.13 7.61
C MET A 119 7.12 -0.48 8.94
N ILE A 120 7.37 -1.77 9.22
CA ILE A 120 8.06 -2.21 10.44
C ILE A 120 9.48 -1.64 10.49
N TRP A 121 10.23 -1.70 9.40
CA TRP A 121 11.58 -1.14 9.32
C TRP A 121 11.59 0.38 9.47
N ALA A 122 10.63 1.08 8.85
CA ALA A 122 10.53 2.54 8.96
C ALA A 122 10.18 2.97 10.40
N ASP A 123 9.29 2.25 11.07
CA ASP A 123 8.93 2.53 12.46
C ASP A 123 10.11 2.25 13.40
N TRP A 124 10.79 1.13 13.22
CA TRP A 124 11.98 0.77 14.01
C TRP A 124 13.14 1.76 13.83
N LEU A 125 13.41 2.19 12.60
CA LEU A 125 14.45 3.20 12.32
C LEU A 125 14.06 4.60 12.78
N GLY A 126 12.75 4.92 12.81
CA GLY A 126 12.25 6.22 13.25
C GLY A 126 12.43 6.48 14.75
N GLN A 127 12.50 5.42 15.56
CA GLN A 127 12.59 5.54 17.01
C GLN A 127 13.92 6.10 17.52
N PRO A 128 15.10 5.64 17.04
CA PRO A 128 16.39 6.11 17.60
C PRO A 128 16.93 7.38 16.93
N LEU A 129 16.41 7.83 15.79
CA LEU A 129 17.04 8.84 14.96
C LEU A 129 17.06 10.26 15.56
N ILE A 130 16.06 10.65 16.36
CA ILE A 130 15.99 11.99 16.97
C ILE A 130 15.43 11.89 18.41
N TRP A 131 16.25 11.53 19.37
CA TRP A 131 15.90 11.59 20.76
C TRP A 131 15.85 13.07 21.25
N PRO A 132 14.80 13.57 21.97
CA PRO A 132 13.56 12.90 22.43
C PRO A 132 12.36 12.96 21.47
N SER A 133 12.48 13.50 20.27
CA SER A 133 11.39 13.58 19.30
C SER A 133 11.43 12.37 18.35
N GLN A 134 10.27 11.75 18.10
CA GLN A 134 10.16 10.59 17.23
C GLN A 134 9.74 11.05 15.82
N ILE A 135 10.43 10.54 14.80
CA ILE A 135 10.03 10.76 13.40
C ILE A 135 8.90 9.79 13.08
N ALA A 136 7.80 10.32 12.54
CA ALA A 136 6.69 9.48 12.09
C ALA A 136 7.15 8.54 10.96
N ALA A 137 6.78 7.26 11.06
CA ALA A 137 7.14 6.23 10.08
C ALA A 137 6.76 6.63 8.64
N GLY A 138 5.63 7.32 8.46
CA GLY A 138 5.18 7.81 7.16
C GLY A 138 6.15 8.80 6.50
N THR A 139 6.82 9.67 7.25
CA THR A 139 7.83 10.59 6.71
C THR A 139 9.08 9.86 6.25
N LEU A 140 9.56 8.87 7.02
CA LEU A 140 10.69 8.04 6.62
C LEU A 140 10.41 7.24 5.35
N VAL A 141 9.24 6.60 5.27
CA VAL A 141 8.82 5.87 4.06
C VAL A 141 8.71 6.81 2.87
N SER A 142 8.25 8.06 3.06
CA SER A 142 8.16 9.04 1.98
C SER A 142 9.53 9.45 1.45
N VAL A 143 10.53 9.64 2.32
CA VAL A 143 11.90 9.97 1.92
C VAL A 143 12.55 8.78 1.21
N LEU A 144 12.45 7.59 1.78
CA LEU A 144 12.99 6.36 1.18
C LEU A 144 12.31 6.06 -0.16
N GLY A 145 11.00 6.24 -0.24
CA GLY A 145 10.23 6.01 -1.45
C GLY A 145 10.53 7.01 -2.55
N GLY A 146 10.64 8.28 -2.19
CA GLY A 146 11.02 9.34 -3.12
C GLY A 146 12.42 9.13 -3.69
N SER A 147 13.40 8.82 -2.84
CA SER A 147 14.78 8.54 -3.28
C SER A 147 14.88 7.30 -4.17
N TYR A 148 14.18 6.23 -3.83
CA TYR A 148 14.10 5.03 -4.65
C TYR A 148 13.51 5.31 -6.04
N PHE A 149 12.42 6.08 -6.10
CA PHE A 149 11.76 6.42 -7.35
C PHE A 149 12.62 7.33 -8.25
N LEU A 150 13.32 8.29 -7.65
CA LEU A 150 14.31 9.11 -8.36
C LEU A 150 15.43 8.25 -8.95
N GLY A 151 15.96 7.30 -8.16
CA GLY A 151 16.96 6.35 -8.63
C GLY A 151 16.47 5.53 -9.83
N LEU A 152 15.26 5.01 -9.77
CA LEU A 152 14.65 4.28 -10.90
C LEU A 152 14.50 5.16 -12.15
N MET A 153 14.05 6.40 -12.00
CA MET A 153 13.92 7.34 -13.12
C MET A 153 15.27 7.62 -13.79
N LEU A 154 16.32 7.81 -13.00
CA LEU A 154 17.66 8.04 -13.52
C LEU A 154 18.16 6.82 -14.31
N VAL A 155 18.06 5.63 -13.72
CA VAL A 155 18.48 4.38 -14.38
C VAL A 155 17.69 4.12 -15.67
N SER A 156 16.38 4.40 -15.67
CA SER A 156 15.55 4.22 -16.86
C SER A 156 15.87 5.20 -17.98
N ARG A 157 16.33 6.42 -17.65
CA ARG A 157 16.80 7.39 -18.66
C ARG A 157 18.10 6.95 -19.30
N PHE A 158 19.06 6.46 -18.53
CA PHE A 158 20.33 5.96 -19.07
C PHE A 158 20.15 4.75 -19.99
N ARG A 159 19.19 3.87 -19.68
CA ARG A 159 18.89 2.67 -20.50
C ARG A 159 18.19 2.97 -21.83
N LYS A 160 17.56 4.14 -21.97
CA LYS A 160 16.92 4.58 -23.23
C LYS A 160 17.88 5.30 -24.17
N GLN A 161 19.08 5.67 -23.71
CA GLN A 161 20.09 6.38 -24.50
C GLN A 161 21.22 5.46 -25.00
N SER A 162 21.24 4.20 -24.56
CA SER A 162 22.09 3.14 -25.07
C SER A 162 21.31 2.21 -26.00
#